data_c1d31124825c888db5a1e51832db7218
#
_entry.id   c1d31124825c888db5a1e51832db7218
#
_cell.length_a   1.000
_cell.length_b   1.000
_cell.length_c   1.000
_cell.angle_alpha   90.00
_cell.angle_beta   90.00
_cell.angle_gamma   90.00
#
_symmetry.space_group_name_H-M   'P 1'
#
loop_
_entity.id
_entity.type
_entity.pdbx_description
1 polymer ?
#
loop_
_entity_poly.entity_id
_entity_poly.type
_entity_poly.pdbx_seq_one_letter_code
_entity_poly.pdbx_strand_id
1 'polypeptide(L)'
;MNQKQNRWGTLLLVLGMCLVSFSAYAVPEGEFATWTGVRVDWQFNPKVKFRGTFQARTQNGLKEMERERLNVGLNYRVLPLLQLKGYYELQYRDRGAAGWKIGHRYQAGFIVSGTKRNIKLGWRELLQHTFIGGTNEAQLRSRLRIAYESGNWVVWAFST
;
A
#
# COMPACT_ATOMS: atom_id res chain seq x y z
N MET A 1 -6.15 36.43 -17.58
CA MET A 1 -5.94 36.05 -16.14
C MET A 1 -5.09 34.79 -16.07
N ASN A 2 -3.98 34.87 -15.38
CA ASN A 2 -2.82 33.95 -15.51
C ASN A 2 -3.01 32.57 -14.87
N GLN A 3 -3.23 31.55 -15.68
CA GLN A 3 -3.31 30.13 -15.25
C GLN A 3 -1.92 29.46 -14.99
N LYS A 4 -0.83 30.16 -15.27
CA LYS A 4 0.54 29.60 -15.11
C LYS A 4 1.08 29.66 -13.68
N GLN A 5 0.52 30.49 -12.80
CA GLN A 5 1.09 30.73 -11.46
C GLN A 5 0.70 29.66 -10.42
N ASN A 6 -0.35 28.87 -10.65
CA ASN A 6 -0.82 27.87 -9.67
C ASN A 6 -0.11 26.50 -9.73
N ARG A 7 0.67 26.23 -10.79
CA ARG A 7 1.30 24.90 -10.96
C ARG A 7 2.48 24.66 -9.99
N TRP A 8 3.21 25.70 -9.64
CA TRP A 8 4.33 25.61 -8.70
C TRP A 8 3.86 25.52 -7.24
N GLY A 9 2.80 26.22 -6.88
CA GLY A 9 2.18 26.12 -5.56
C GLY A 9 1.63 24.72 -5.27
N THR A 10 1.00 24.10 -6.27
CA THR A 10 0.48 22.72 -6.15
C THR A 10 1.62 21.69 -6.04
N LEU A 11 2.73 21.89 -6.75
CA LEU A 11 3.91 21.01 -6.68
C LEU A 11 4.60 21.08 -5.32
N LEU A 12 4.72 22.27 -4.74
CA LEU A 12 5.28 22.48 -3.40
C LEU A 12 4.36 21.93 -2.30
N LEU A 13 3.04 22.02 -2.47
CA LEU A 13 2.06 21.47 -1.52
C LEU A 13 2.07 19.94 -1.56
N VAL A 14 2.17 19.34 -2.74
CA VAL A 14 2.30 17.87 -2.90
C VAL A 14 3.64 17.37 -2.34
N LEU A 15 4.73 18.11 -2.56
CA LEU A 15 6.04 17.78 -1.98
C LEU A 15 6.03 17.92 -0.45
N GLY A 16 5.34 18.93 0.10
CA GLY A 16 5.18 19.14 1.54
C GLY A 16 4.30 18.07 2.20
N MET A 17 3.26 17.57 1.54
CA MET A 17 2.39 16.49 2.05
C MET A 17 3.04 15.10 2.02
N CYS A 18 4.07 14.88 1.19
CA CYS A 18 4.83 13.63 1.17
C CYS A 18 5.74 13.44 2.39
N LEU A 19 5.95 14.47 3.21
CA LEU A 19 6.94 14.43 4.29
C LEU A 19 6.39 14.03 5.66
N VAL A 20 5.07 13.83 5.82
CA VAL A 20 4.49 13.55 7.15
C VAL A 20 3.50 12.40 7.12
N SER A 21 4.01 11.19 7.00
CA SER A 21 3.26 9.99 7.42
C SER A 21 4.15 9.15 8.33
N PHE A 22 4.42 9.68 9.52
CA PHE A 22 5.03 8.90 10.58
C PHE A 22 3.92 8.11 11.29
N SER A 23 3.82 6.82 11.01
CA SER A 23 3.03 5.91 11.84
C SER A 23 3.98 5.29 12.86
N ALA A 24 3.97 5.81 14.07
CA ALA A 24 4.65 5.20 15.21
C ALA A 24 3.76 4.06 15.75
N TYR A 25 4.22 2.83 15.61
CA TYR A 25 3.65 1.70 16.34
C TYR A 25 4.49 1.48 17.59
N ALA A 26 3.86 1.52 18.75
CA ALA A 26 4.49 1.13 20.01
C ALA A 26 4.75 -0.39 19.98
N VAL A 27 6.02 -0.77 19.98
CA VAL A 27 6.46 -2.14 20.17
C VAL A 27 6.65 -2.33 21.68
N PRO A 28 6.20 -3.45 22.29
CA PRO A 28 6.49 -3.74 23.69
C PRO A 28 8.01 -3.73 23.92
N GLU A 29 8.45 -3.16 25.06
CA GLU A 29 9.84 -3.09 25.51
C GLU A 29 10.75 -2.01 24.90
N GLY A 30 10.21 -0.79 24.66
CA GLY A 30 11.08 0.39 24.45
C GLY A 30 11.78 0.46 23.09
N GLU A 31 11.52 -0.44 22.16
CA GLU A 31 12.06 -0.39 20.81
C GLU A 31 11.17 0.45 19.90
N PHE A 32 11.70 1.58 19.45
CA PHE A 32 11.04 2.44 18.48
C PHE A 32 11.34 1.95 17.05
N ALA A 33 10.29 1.57 16.31
CA ALA A 33 10.39 1.20 14.90
C ALA A 33 9.68 2.24 14.02
N THR A 34 10.29 2.64 12.92
CA THR A 34 9.73 3.63 11.99
C THR A 34 9.50 3.02 10.61
N TRP A 35 8.37 3.39 10.02
CA TRP A 35 8.07 3.10 8.62
C TRP A 35 8.12 4.41 7.83
N THR A 36 8.98 4.45 6.84
CA THR A 36 9.08 5.56 5.89
C THR A 36 8.80 5.05 4.50
N GLY A 37 8.13 5.83 3.67
CA GLY A 37 7.90 5.38 2.30
C GLY A 37 7.34 6.44 1.37
N VAL A 38 7.48 6.15 0.09
CA VAL A 38 6.96 6.97 -1.01
C VAL A 38 6.04 6.11 -1.86
N ARG A 39 4.90 6.68 -2.25
CA ARG A 39 3.95 6.06 -3.17
C ARG A 39 3.75 6.95 -4.39
N VAL A 40 3.78 6.33 -5.56
CA VAL A 40 3.45 6.96 -6.83
C VAL A 40 2.27 6.22 -7.44
N ASP A 41 1.20 6.93 -7.69
CA ASP A 41 0.02 6.45 -8.40
C ASP A 41 -0.05 7.19 -9.75
N TRP A 42 0.01 6.44 -10.85
CA TRP A 42 -0.11 6.99 -12.21
C TRP A 42 -1.31 6.38 -12.92
N GLN A 43 -2.21 7.22 -13.37
CA GLN A 43 -3.37 6.80 -14.15
C GLN A 43 -3.11 7.02 -15.63
N PHE A 44 -2.89 5.92 -16.38
CA PHE A 44 -2.68 5.96 -17.82
C PHE A 44 -3.97 6.30 -18.58
N ASN A 45 -5.09 5.73 -18.13
CA ASN A 45 -6.42 5.96 -18.67
C ASN A 45 -7.48 5.60 -17.59
N PRO A 46 -8.80 5.81 -17.86
CA PRO A 46 -9.84 5.51 -16.88
C PRO A 46 -9.90 4.06 -16.38
N LYS A 47 -9.28 3.13 -17.12
CA LYS A 47 -9.30 1.70 -16.77
C LYS A 47 -7.99 1.21 -16.16
N VAL A 48 -6.85 1.84 -16.45
CA VAL A 48 -5.51 1.36 -16.07
C VAL A 48 -4.82 2.35 -15.15
N LYS A 49 -4.44 1.87 -13.97
CA LYS A 49 -3.67 2.61 -12.98
C LYS A 49 -2.42 1.83 -12.58
N PHE A 50 -1.26 2.44 -12.73
CA PHE A 50 0.00 1.97 -12.17
C PHE A 50 0.13 2.43 -10.73
N ARG A 51 0.78 1.60 -9.91
CA ARG A 51 1.20 1.97 -8.55
C ARG A 51 2.61 1.48 -8.29
N GLY A 52 3.46 2.40 -7.86
CA GLY A 52 4.77 2.12 -7.29
C GLY A 52 4.78 2.54 -5.82
N THR A 53 5.38 1.73 -4.95
CA THR A 53 5.56 2.06 -3.54
C THR A 53 6.92 1.58 -3.09
N PHE A 54 7.74 2.48 -2.57
CA PHE A 54 8.95 2.16 -1.84
C PHE A 54 8.70 2.36 -0.35
N GLN A 55 9.16 1.44 0.47
CA GLN A 55 9.04 1.53 1.93
C GLN A 55 10.31 1.00 2.58
N ALA A 56 10.77 1.72 3.59
CA ALA A 56 11.87 1.32 4.47
C ALA A 56 11.35 1.22 5.90
N ARG A 57 11.80 0.20 6.62
CA ARG A 57 11.53 0.01 8.04
C ARG A 57 12.83 -0.04 8.80
N THR A 58 12.90 0.76 9.85
CA THR A 58 14.00 0.72 10.81
C THR A 58 13.54 0.16 12.15
N GLN A 59 14.46 -0.33 12.94
CA GLN A 59 14.27 -0.80 14.31
C GLN A 59 15.33 -0.20 15.23
N ASN A 60 15.29 -0.52 16.52
CA ASN A 60 16.27 -0.08 17.53
C ASN A 60 16.49 1.44 17.53
N GLY A 61 15.42 2.23 17.52
CA GLY A 61 15.50 3.69 17.57
C GLY A 61 16.13 4.33 16.33
N LEU A 62 15.88 3.81 15.13
CA LEU A 62 16.43 4.23 13.83
C LEU A 62 17.88 3.81 13.58
N LYS A 63 18.50 3.04 14.45
CA LYS A 63 19.90 2.65 14.32
C LYS A 63 20.12 1.52 13.29
N GLU A 64 19.12 0.68 13.12
CA GLU A 64 19.20 -0.49 12.25
C GLU A 64 18.10 -0.51 11.20
N MET A 65 18.47 -0.81 9.97
CA MET A 65 17.53 -1.05 8.89
C MET A 65 17.05 -2.51 8.99
N GLU A 66 15.75 -2.71 9.13
CA GLU A 66 15.14 -4.05 9.21
C GLU A 66 14.72 -4.56 7.83
N ARG A 67 14.15 -3.66 7.02
CA ARG A 67 13.56 -4.05 5.74
C ARG A 67 13.41 -2.89 4.77
N GLU A 68 13.68 -3.20 3.53
CA GLU A 68 13.31 -2.35 2.39
C GLU A 68 12.37 -3.12 1.47
N ARG A 69 11.38 -2.43 0.89
CA ARG A 69 10.42 -3.00 -0.06
C ARG A 69 10.18 -2.07 -1.21
N LEU A 70 10.26 -2.60 -2.41
CA LEU A 70 9.80 -1.96 -3.63
C LEU A 70 8.62 -2.78 -4.17
N ASN A 71 7.44 -2.20 -4.20
CA ASN A 71 6.25 -2.82 -4.73
C ASN A 71 5.79 -2.05 -5.97
N VAL A 72 5.62 -2.75 -7.09
CA VAL A 72 5.14 -2.18 -8.36
C VAL A 72 3.99 -3.02 -8.91
N GLY A 73 3.02 -2.39 -9.52
CA GLY A 73 1.91 -3.13 -10.07
C GLY A 73 0.89 -2.29 -10.82
N LEU A 74 -0.07 -3.01 -11.36
CA LEU A 74 -1.15 -2.48 -12.16
C LEU A 74 -2.51 -2.82 -11.54
N ASN A 75 -3.43 -1.88 -11.67
CA ASN A 75 -4.84 -2.08 -11.39
C ASN A 75 -5.59 -1.86 -12.70
N TYR A 76 -6.42 -2.82 -13.08
CA TYR A 76 -7.23 -2.77 -14.29
C TYR A 76 -8.71 -2.85 -13.96
N ARG A 77 -9.46 -1.81 -14.30
CA ARG A 77 -10.92 -1.76 -14.12
C ARG A 77 -11.60 -2.46 -15.29
N VAL A 78 -12.07 -3.70 -15.06
CA VAL A 78 -12.79 -4.50 -16.04
C VAL A 78 -14.22 -3.98 -16.19
N LEU A 79 -14.90 -3.79 -15.06
CA LEU A 79 -16.27 -3.27 -14.94
C LEU A 79 -16.31 -2.13 -13.92
N PRO A 80 -17.37 -1.32 -13.88
CA PRO A 80 -17.52 -0.28 -12.86
C PRO A 80 -17.34 -0.78 -11.42
N LEU A 81 -17.76 -2.02 -11.15
CA LEU A 81 -17.68 -2.64 -9.83
C LEU A 81 -16.47 -3.58 -9.66
N LEU A 82 -15.82 -4.02 -10.76
CA LEU A 82 -14.77 -5.04 -10.73
C LEU A 82 -13.42 -4.47 -11.18
N GLN A 83 -12.42 -4.61 -10.32
CA GLN A 83 -11.04 -4.24 -10.60
C GLN A 83 -10.11 -5.44 -10.37
N LEU A 84 -9.29 -5.77 -11.36
CA LEU A 84 -8.19 -6.73 -11.25
C LEU A 84 -6.93 -6.02 -10.76
N LYS A 85 -6.07 -6.75 -10.05
CA LYS A 85 -4.80 -6.27 -9.52
C LYS A 85 -3.70 -7.28 -9.75
N GLY A 86 -2.54 -6.77 -10.18
CA GLY A 86 -1.31 -7.55 -10.27
C GLY A 86 -0.16 -6.72 -9.71
N TYR A 87 0.61 -7.27 -8.78
CA TYR A 87 1.74 -6.61 -8.15
C TYR A 87 2.92 -7.54 -8.05
N TYR A 88 4.09 -6.95 -8.15
CA TYR A 88 5.36 -7.56 -7.81
C TYR A 88 6.02 -6.75 -6.71
N GLU A 89 6.55 -7.42 -5.70
CA GLU A 89 7.25 -6.80 -4.59
C GLU A 89 8.63 -7.44 -4.44
N LEU A 90 9.66 -6.60 -4.51
CA LEU A 90 11.02 -6.94 -4.13
C LEU A 90 11.20 -6.54 -2.67
N GLN A 91 11.66 -7.48 -1.85
CA GLN A 91 11.97 -7.26 -0.44
C GLN A 91 13.45 -7.49 -0.20
N TYR A 92 14.07 -6.59 0.52
CA TYR A 92 15.39 -6.78 1.09
C TYR A 92 15.25 -6.72 2.61
N ARG A 93 15.49 -7.84 3.27
CA ARG A 93 15.15 -7.98 4.68
C ARG A 93 16.30 -8.60 5.46
N ASP A 94 16.60 -7.99 6.62
CA ASP A 94 17.48 -8.57 7.61
C ASP A 94 16.81 -9.77 8.29
N ARG A 95 17.54 -10.87 8.38
CA ARG A 95 17.16 -12.14 9.04
C ARG A 95 18.05 -12.41 10.26
N GLY A 96 18.63 -11.39 10.86
CA GLY A 96 19.52 -11.52 12.01
C GLY A 96 20.77 -12.32 11.66
N ALA A 97 21.02 -13.44 12.34
CA ALA A 97 22.19 -14.29 12.13
C ALA A 97 22.33 -14.82 10.69
N ALA A 98 21.24 -14.93 9.92
CA ALA A 98 21.27 -15.35 8.52
C ALA A 98 21.58 -14.19 7.54
N GLY A 99 21.78 -12.98 8.06
CA GLY A 99 22.08 -11.77 7.29
C GLY A 99 20.93 -11.32 6.38
N TRP A 100 21.25 -10.40 5.49
CA TRP A 100 20.32 -9.83 4.56
C TRP A 100 19.93 -10.82 3.45
N LYS A 101 18.62 -10.94 3.20
CA LYS A 101 18.07 -11.82 2.16
C LYS A 101 17.15 -11.03 1.22
N ILE A 102 17.27 -11.36 -0.07
CA ILE A 102 16.36 -10.88 -1.10
C ILE A 102 15.14 -11.80 -1.14
N GLY A 103 13.97 -11.21 -1.17
CA GLY A 103 12.70 -11.91 -1.34
C GLY A 103 11.89 -11.34 -2.48
N HIS A 104 11.17 -12.21 -3.16
CA HIS A 104 10.29 -11.90 -4.28
C HIS A 104 8.86 -12.25 -3.88
N ARG A 105 7.92 -11.34 -4.12
CA ARG A 105 6.51 -11.57 -3.83
C ARG A 105 5.67 -11.19 -5.03
N TYR A 106 4.89 -12.13 -5.51
CA TYR A 106 3.90 -11.94 -6.56
C TYR A 106 2.52 -11.87 -5.94
N GLN A 107 1.69 -10.95 -6.42
CA GLN A 107 0.34 -10.78 -5.92
C GLN A 107 -0.60 -10.61 -7.10
N ALA A 108 -1.66 -11.41 -7.13
CA ALA A 108 -2.72 -11.29 -8.13
C ALA A 108 -4.08 -11.40 -7.43
N GLY A 109 -5.06 -10.64 -7.88
CA GLY A 109 -6.38 -10.70 -7.27
C GLY A 109 -7.35 -9.69 -7.86
N PHE A 110 -8.48 -9.56 -7.17
CA PHE A 110 -9.53 -8.65 -7.59
C PHE A 110 -10.15 -7.88 -6.42
N ILE A 111 -10.80 -6.79 -6.75
CA ILE A 111 -11.70 -6.06 -5.87
C ILE A 111 -13.04 -5.95 -6.57
N VAL A 112 -14.09 -6.35 -5.85
CA VAL A 112 -15.47 -5.98 -6.18
C VAL A 112 -15.90 -4.90 -5.20
N SER A 113 -16.35 -3.76 -5.70
CA SER A 113 -16.81 -2.67 -4.83
C SER A 113 -17.98 -1.94 -5.46
N GLY A 114 -18.94 -1.58 -4.63
CA GLY A 114 -20.11 -0.84 -5.05
C GLY A 114 -20.59 0.10 -3.96
N THR A 115 -21.34 1.10 -4.37
CA THR A 115 -22.00 2.04 -3.47
C THR A 115 -23.50 2.05 -3.76
N LYS A 116 -24.30 1.87 -2.73
CA LYS A 116 -25.74 2.01 -2.81
C LYS A 116 -26.21 2.95 -1.71
N ARG A 117 -26.75 4.13 -2.12
CA ARG A 117 -27.06 5.21 -1.19
C ARG A 117 -25.82 5.55 -0.35
N ASN A 118 -25.91 5.45 0.94
CA ASN A 118 -24.86 5.79 1.91
C ASN A 118 -23.97 4.59 2.30
N ILE A 119 -24.21 3.40 1.71
CA ILE A 119 -23.45 2.20 2.04
C ILE A 119 -22.47 1.88 0.92
N LYS A 120 -21.20 1.79 1.27
CA LYS A 120 -20.12 1.29 0.40
C LYS A 120 -19.75 -0.11 0.83
N LEU A 121 -19.79 -1.05 -0.12
CA LEU A 121 -19.35 -2.42 0.07
C LEU A 121 -18.11 -2.65 -0.78
N GLY A 122 -17.13 -3.35 -0.23
CA GLY A 122 -15.93 -3.75 -0.95
C GLY A 122 -15.47 -5.13 -0.49
N TRP A 123 -15.27 -6.02 -1.44
CA TRP A 123 -14.67 -7.32 -1.21
C TRP A 123 -13.41 -7.45 -2.04
N ARG A 124 -12.32 -7.86 -1.40
CA ARG A 124 -11.02 -8.06 -2.03
C ARG A 124 -10.53 -9.46 -1.78
N GLU A 125 -10.14 -10.14 -2.85
CA GLU A 125 -9.35 -11.37 -2.82
C GLU A 125 -7.97 -11.09 -3.40
N LEU A 126 -6.93 -11.62 -2.75
CA LEU A 126 -5.55 -11.47 -3.16
C LEU A 126 -4.79 -12.76 -2.91
N LEU A 127 -4.40 -13.44 -3.97
CA LEU A 127 -3.43 -14.51 -3.93
C LEU A 127 -2.03 -13.91 -3.87
N GLN A 128 -1.24 -14.32 -2.92
CA GLN A 128 0.11 -13.87 -2.69
C GLN A 128 1.05 -15.07 -2.67
N HIS A 129 2.15 -14.97 -3.40
CA HIS A 129 3.18 -15.98 -3.43
C HIS A 129 4.54 -15.34 -3.11
N THR A 130 5.22 -15.82 -2.09
CA THR A 130 6.45 -15.23 -1.56
C THR A 130 7.59 -16.23 -1.59
N PHE A 131 8.74 -15.82 -2.12
CA PHE A 131 10.00 -16.54 -2.10
C PHE A 131 11.02 -15.70 -1.35
N ILE A 132 11.59 -16.22 -0.28
CA ILE A 132 12.63 -15.52 0.48
C ILE A 132 13.53 -16.53 1.19
N GLY A 133 14.85 -16.46 0.95
CA GLY A 133 15.83 -17.28 1.66
C GLY A 133 15.61 -18.79 1.55
N GLY A 134 15.11 -19.28 0.40
CA GLY A 134 14.78 -20.69 0.18
C GLY A 134 13.39 -21.12 0.66
N THR A 135 12.64 -20.23 1.31
CA THR A 135 11.26 -20.50 1.74
C THR A 135 10.29 -20.08 0.64
N ASN A 136 9.29 -20.91 0.38
CA ASN A 136 8.23 -20.71 -0.59
C ASN A 136 6.89 -20.76 0.14
N GLU A 137 6.12 -19.65 0.10
CA GLU A 137 4.86 -19.53 0.81
C GLU A 137 3.78 -18.94 -0.12
N ALA A 138 2.65 -19.65 -0.21
CA ALA A 138 1.45 -19.16 -0.88
C ALA A 138 0.38 -18.81 0.16
N GLN A 139 -0.24 -17.66 0.02
CA GLN A 139 -1.25 -17.16 0.94
C GLN A 139 -2.42 -16.54 0.16
N LEU A 140 -3.66 -16.90 0.52
CA LEU A 140 -4.86 -16.23 0.08
C LEU A 140 -5.30 -15.23 1.15
N ARG A 141 -5.56 -13.99 0.74
CA ARG A 141 -6.02 -12.91 1.63
C ARG A 141 -7.36 -12.39 1.17
N SER A 142 -8.37 -12.61 1.98
CA SER A 142 -9.70 -12.03 1.84
C SER A 142 -9.86 -10.80 2.71
N ARG A 143 -10.53 -9.78 2.20
CA ARG A 143 -10.95 -8.63 3.00
C ARG A 143 -12.33 -8.16 2.58
N LEU A 144 -13.24 -8.13 3.54
CA LEU A 144 -14.52 -7.47 3.41
C LEU A 144 -14.44 -6.07 4.04
N ARG A 145 -14.98 -5.08 3.38
CA ARG A 145 -15.09 -3.71 3.88
C ARG A 145 -16.53 -3.23 3.72
N ILE A 146 -17.09 -2.70 4.79
CA ILE A 146 -18.37 -2.02 4.78
C ILE A 146 -18.14 -0.61 5.32
N ALA A 147 -18.64 0.40 4.63
CA ALA A 147 -18.62 1.77 5.11
C ALA A 147 -20.01 2.38 4.98
N TYR A 148 -20.41 3.12 5.99
CA TYR A 148 -21.63 3.91 6.00
C TYR A 148 -21.25 5.39 6.07
N GLU A 149 -21.75 6.18 5.13
CA GLU A 149 -21.53 7.63 5.08
C GLU A 149 -22.85 8.34 5.35
N SER A 150 -22.91 9.19 6.39
CA SER A 150 -24.07 10.02 6.72
C SER A 150 -23.62 11.45 7.03
N GLY A 151 -23.90 12.37 6.12
CA GLY A 151 -23.47 13.76 6.25
C GLY A 151 -21.95 13.86 6.44
N ASN A 152 -21.52 14.34 7.61
CA ASN A 152 -20.11 14.53 7.93
C ASN A 152 -19.47 13.31 8.62
N TRP A 153 -20.19 12.19 8.78
CA TRP A 153 -19.71 10.99 9.48
C TRP A 153 -19.45 9.84 8.52
N VAL A 154 -18.33 9.17 8.71
CA VAL A 154 -17.99 7.94 7.99
C VAL A 154 -17.62 6.87 9.01
N VAL A 155 -18.39 5.77 9.04
CA VAL A 155 -18.13 4.62 9.88
C VAL A 155 -17.57 3.48 9.03
N TRP A 156 -16.47 2.88 9.48
CA TRP A 156 -15.80 1.79 8.78
C TRP A 156 -15.87 0.51 9.60
N ALA A 157 -16.23 -0.60 8.96
CA ALA A 157 -16.03 -1.94 9.48
C ALA A 157 -15.26 -2.77 8.44
N PHE A 158 -14.30 -3.56 8.89
CA PHE A 158 -13.53 -4.45 8.01
C PHE A 158 -13.16 -5.74 8.75
N SER A 159 -13.08 -6.84 7.98
CA SER A 159 -12.46 -8.10 8.40
C SER A 159 -11.26 -8.39 7.51
N THR A 160 -10.25 -9.01 8.07
CA THR A 160 -9.03 -9.44 7.36
C THR A 160 -8.85 -10.93 7.51
#